data_7d8d718fc35946397a7ea558c50e435a
#
_entry.id   7d8d718fc35946397a7ea558c50e435a
#
_cell.length_a   1.000
_cell.length_b   1.000
_cell.length_c   1.000
_cell.angle_alpha   90.00
_cell.angle_beta   90.00
_cell.angle_gamma   90.00
#
_symmetry.space_group_name_H-M   'P 1'
#
loop_
_entity.id
_entity.type
_entity.pdbx_description
1 polymer ?
#
loop_
_entity_poly.entity_id
_entity_poly.type
_entity_poly.pdbx_seq_one_letter_code
_entity_poly.pdbx_strand_id
1 'polypeptide(L)'
;MKGFVRNSRRGPAHSWWVALGLVVLLTACTVEESDGPVGSDDVVEPAPSGHGDWQVPGLVDRSGAPIEVPAPGPTTGRTLDVTDFGADPDPNSHDDAPAIRAALDAAKPGDEVVLPAGTYDLRSTDPADESANIVLRSGVNLRGEGQERTVLLTSLDGEDDSRVIRGSGVHDVIVADFTITSRHKGPLGDATGGPMYGIYLGANEGQASSRVLVKNLGIRRFERHGISVKASREVTLSGNYISEATAVGPGGQGYGIAIEGSADQHDPDATNDSRHNLVIGNTFDGRHLRHAILLQFPTHNNLVAENTIVGSLLDAIDLHGEGEYLNEIRDNTVIGGQQAGIALGNPGGSKNKHDASGRGNWVHSNDLIGNRQGVLVILGTPDTLIEDNWINAGEDSKAGIEVRNAPGTELHGNYITGGTDGFWAIRLSEDRGTDGRGTGIPSGIRIEYNVIRQAANGIRIDAGEDFSVVENVIDGAELRVADGIEVSHIR
;
A
#
# COMPACT_ATOMS: atom_id res chain seq x y z
N MET A 1 56.95 -12.98 -3.96
CA MET A 1 57.14 -14.11 -4.89
C MET A 1 55.84 -14.31 -5.67
N LYS A 2 55.93 -14.18 -7.00
CA LYS A 2 55.07 -14.71 -8.08
C LYS A 2 53.56 -14.61 -7.88
N GLY A 3 52.73 -13.79 -8.49
CA GLY A 3 52.69 -13.48 -9.95
C GLY A 3 51.73 -14.43 -10.65
N PHE A 4 50.51 -13.98 -11.00
CA PHE A 4 49.86 -14.43 -12.23
C PHE A 4 48.78 -13.40 -12.67
N VAL A 5 49.15 -12.77 -13.80
CA VAL A 5 48.28 -11.95 -14.65
C VAL A 5 47.53 -12.91 -15.57
N ARG A 6 46.21 -12.70 -15.78
CA ARG A 6 45.55 -13.15 -17.00
C ARG A 6 44.58 -12.09 -17.54
N ASN A 7 45.06 -11.50 -18.64
CA ASN A 7 44.28 -10.75 -19.61
C ASN A 7 43.30 -11.66 -20.35
N SER A 8 42.08 -11.21 -20.55
CA SER A 8 41.33 -11.61 -21.76
C SER A 8 40.44 -10.44 -22.22
N ARG A 9 40.80 -9.90 -23.35
CA ARG A 9 40.05 -8.97 -24.19
C ARG A 9 38.81 -9.68 -24.72
N ARG A 10 37.63 -9.04 -24.68
CA ARG A 10 36.55 -9.24 -25.65
C ARG A 10 35.95 -7.90 -26.02
N GLY A 11 35.79 -7.70 -27.32
CA GLY A 11 35.40 -6.48 -27.99
C GLY A 11 33.88 -6.15 -27.90
N PRO A 12 33.47 -5.04 -28.50
CA PRO A 12 32.15 -4.44 -28.24
C PRO A 12 31.05 -5.11 -29.06
N ALA A 13 29.96 -5.46 -28.40
CA ALA A 13 28.70 -5.79 -29.04
C ALA A 13 27.81 -4.56 -29.07
N HIS A 14 27.53 -4.08 -30.27
CA HIS A 14 26.50 -3.05 -30.50
C HIS A 14 25.14 -3.65 -30.22
N SER A 15 24.41 -3.11 -29.23
CA SER A 15 22.98 -3.34 -29.07
C SER A 15 22.23 -2.05 -29.32
N TRP A 16 21.36 -2.11 -30.30
CA TRP A 16 20.42 -1.05 -30.69
C TRP A 16 19.33 -0.96 -29.67
N TRP A 17 19.17 0.20 -29.01
CA TRP A 17 18.04 0.51 -28.20
C TRP A 17 16.94 1.11 -29.07
N VAL A 18 15.84 0.35 -29.23
CA VAL A 18 14.59 0.88 -29.76
C VAL A 18 13.83 1.45 -28.56
N ALA A 19 13.74 2.76 -28.52
CA ALA A 19 12.86 3.45 -27.57
C ALA A 19 11.41 3.25 -28.02
N LEU A 20 10.65 2.38 -27.34
CA LEU A 20 9.21 2.28 -27.48
C LEU A 20 8.56 3.26 -26.50
N GLY A 21 8.15 4.41 -26.98
CA GLY A 21 7.27 5.32 -26.27
C GLY A 21 5.87 4.69 -26.17
N LEU A 22 5.46 4.28 -24.98
CA LEU A 22 4.11 3.81 -24.72
C LEU A 22 3.20 5.05 -24.52
N VAL A 23 2.54 5.48 -25.58
CA VAL A 23 1.42 6.41 -25.51
C VAL A 23 0.19 5.59 -25.13
N VAL A 24 -0.30 5.71 -23.90
CA VAL A 24 -1.59 5.15 -23.51
C VAL A 24 -2.68 6.03 -24.10
N LEU A 25 -3.16 5.65 -25.28
CA LEU A 25 -4.40 6.16 -25.84
C LEU A 25 -5.57 5.42 -25.16
N LEU A 26 -6.28 6.12 -24.31
CA LEU A 26 -7.62 5.73 -23.87
C LEU A 26 -8.57 5.81 -25.08
N THR A 27 -8.70 4.73 -25.82
CA THR A 27 -9.79 4.57 -26.78
C THR A 27 -11.00 4.04 -26.02
N ALA A 28 -12.01 4.87 -25.89
CA ALA A 28 -13.33 4.43 -25.49
C ALA A 28 -13.81 3.40 -26.53
N CYS A 29 -13.90 2.14 -26.13
CA CYS A 29 -14.63 1.12 -26.89
C CYS A 29 -16.13 1.44 -26.79
N THR A 30 -16.69 1.99 -27.84
CA THR A 30 -18.14 1.91 -28.08
C THR A 30 -18.45 0.45 -28.45
N VAL A 31 -19.16 -0.23 -27.56
CA VAL A 31 -19.74 -1.53 -27.82
C VAL A 31 -20.93 -1.29 -28.77
N GLU A 32 -20.83 -1.75 -30.01
CA GLU A 32 -22.02 -1.91 -30.89
C GLU A 32 -22.89 -3.00 -30.28
N GLU A 33 -24.13 -2.64 -29.93
CA GLU A 33 -25.19 -3.58 -29.57
C GLU A 33 -25.49 -4.46 -30.78
N SER A 34 -25.17 -5.75 -30.68
CA SER A 34 -25.73 -6.77 -31.56
C SER A 34 -26.95 -7.36 -30.85
N ASP A 35 -28.13 -6.99 -31.34
CA ASP A 35 -29.41 -7.61 -31.00
C ASP A 35 -29.40 -9.08 -31.40
N GLY A 36 -29.30 -9.98 -30.42
CA GLY A 36 -29.65 -11.39 -30.53
C GLY A 36 -30.24 -11.84 -29.20
N PRO A 37 -31.35 -12.58 -29.16
CA PRO A 37 -31.94 -12.98 -27.89
C PRO A 37 -31.04 -14.02 -27.22
N VAL A 38 -30.29 -13.59 -26.23
CA VAL A 38 -29.61 -14.49 -25.28
C VAL A 38 -30.69 -14.96 -24.30
N GLY A 39 -30.89 -16.27 -24.27
CA GLY A 39 -31.81 -16.92 -23.37
C GLY A 39 -31.52 -16.52 -21.92
N SER A 40 -32.59 -16.38 -21.16
CA SER A 40 -32.57 -16.16 -19.72
C SER A 40 -32.01 -17.40 -19.03
N ASP A 41 -30.67 -17.50 -18.95
CA ASP A 41 -30.01 -18.42 -18.06
C ASP A 41 -29.63 -17.63 -16.81
N ASP A 42 -30.36 -17.92 -15.76
CA ASP A 42 -30.19 -17.66 -14.37
C ASP A 42 -28.92 -16.87 -14.00
N VAL A 43 -29.03 -15.54 -13.99
CA VAL A 43 -28.16 -14.70 -13.16
C VAL A 43 -28.57 -15.03 -11.74
N VAL A 44 -27.84 -15.94 -11.10
CA VAL A 44 -27.93 -16.12 -9.66
C VAL A 44 -27.49 -14.79 -9.06
N GLU A 45 -28.46 -13.99 -8.61
CA GLU A 45 -28.15 -12.85 -7.75
C GLU A 45 -27.32 -13.39 -6.57
N PRO A 46 -26.19 -12.79 -6.24
CA PRO A 46 -25.45 -13.18 -5.05
C PRO A 46 -26.40 -13.13 -3.87
N ALA A 47 -26.53 -14.25 -3.15
CA ALA A 47 -27.35 -14.29 -1.96
C ALA A 47 -26.86 -13.20 -0.99
N PRO A 48 -27.75 -12.51 -0.28
CA PRO A 48 -27.34 -11.53 0.71
C PRO A 48 -26.39 -12.21 1.69
N SER A 49 -25.20 -11.65 1.84
CA SER A 49 -24.13 -12.14 2.69
C SER A 49 -24.61 -12.29 4.13
N GLY A 50 -25.05 -13.48 4.48
CA GLY A 50 -25.35 -13.87 5.84
C GLY A 50 -24.04 -14.21 6.54
N HIS A 51 -23.18 -13.22 6.76
CA HIS A 51 -21.97 -13.40 7.55
C HIS A 51 -22.40 -13.53 9.00
N GLY A 52 -22.26 -14.67 9.63
CA GLY A 52 -22.52 -14.85 11.04
C GLY A 52 -22.32 -13.62 11.91
N ASP A 53 -21.69 -13.69 13.04
CA ASP A 53 -21.46 -12.52 13.92
C ASP A 53 -20.40 -11.52 13.39
N TRP A 54 -19.95 -11.66 12.13
CA TRP A 54 -18.92 -10.83 11.51
C TRP A 54 -19.56 -9.74 10.63
N GLN A 55 -19.63 -8.54 11.14
CA GLN A 55 -20.13 -7.38 10.41
C GLN A 55 -19.07 -6.29 10.44
N VAL A 56 -18.37 -6.09 9.34
CA VAL A 56 -17.50 -4.93 9.16
C VAL A 56 -17.85 -4.24 7.86
N PRO A 57 -18.90 -3.42 7.80
CA PRO A 57 -19.14 -2.55 6.67
C PRO A 57 -18.37 -1.25 6.88
N GLY A 58 -17.26 -1.07 6.21
CA GLY A 58 -16.49 0.16 6.24
C GLY A 58 -15.70 0.37 7.53
N LEU A 59 -15.22 1.59 7.75
CA LEU A 59 -14.57 1.95 8.99
C LEU A 59 -15.56 1.91 10.14
N VAL A 60 -15.37 0.96 11.04
CA VAL A 60 -16.21 0.78 12.21
C VAL A 60 -15.35 0.66 13.47
N ASP A 61 -15.90 1.06 14.59
CA ASP A 61 -15.28 0.82 15.89
C ASP A 61 -15.50 -0.63 16.37
N ARG A 62 -14.98 -0.96 17.56
CA ARG A 62 -15.14 -2.29 18.16
C ARG A 62 -16.60 -2.69 18.45
N SER A 63 -17.52 -1.73 18.46
CA SER A 63 -18.96 -1.97 18.63
C SER A 63 -19.70 -2.17 17.32
N GLY A 64 -19.01 -1.98 16.18
CA GLY A 64 -19.59 -1.98 14.84
C GLY A 64 -20.23 -0.63 14.45
N ALA A 65 -20.00 0.44 15.21
CA ALA A 65 -20.49 1.76 14.84
C ALA A 65 -19.60 2.42 13.79
N PRO A 66 -20.17 3.09 12.77
CA PRO A 66 -19.39 3.78 11.75
C PRO A 66 -18.44 4.82 12.35
N ILE A 67 -17.21 4.84 11.84
CA ILE A 67 -16.18 5.82 12.20
C ILE A 67 -16.18 6.91 11.14
N GLU A 68 -16.44 8.14 11.52
CA GLU A 68 -16.24 9.29 10.67
C GLU A 68 -14.81 9.80 10.84
N VAL A 69 -14.08 9.95 9.73
CA VAL A 69 -12.73 10.53 9.74
C VAL A 69 -12.86 12.02 9.45
N PRO A 70 -12.63 12.89 10.44
CA PRO A 70 -12.78 14.32 10.25
C PRO A 70 -11.66 14.85 9.35
N ALA A 71 -12.02 15.64 8.35
CA ALA A 71 -11.08 16.40 7.53
C ALA A 71 -10.58 17.65 8.26
N PRO A 72 -9.40 18.17 7.86
CA PRO A 72 -8.98 19.51 8.30
C PRO A 72 -10.03 20.55 7.95
N GLY A 73 -10.16 21.56 8.80
CA GLY A 73 -11.04 22.71 8.52
C GLY A 73 -10.61 23.47 7.25
N PRO A 74 -11.51 24.27 6.67
CA PRO A 74 -11.19 25.08 5.49
C PRO A 74 -10.15 26.15 5.84
N THR A 75 -9.35 26.54 4.82
CA THR A 75 -8.48 27.73 4.91
C THR A 75 -9.34 28.98 5.10
N THR A 76 -9.14 29.69 6.19
CA THR A 76 -9.94 30.88 6.56
C THR A 76 -9.10 32.12 6.79
N GLY A 77 -7.77 31.95 6.82
CA GLY A 77 -6.81 33.01 7.12
C GLY A 77 -6.18 33.63 5.89
N ARG A 78 -4.96 34.10 6.07
CA ARG A 78 -4.17 34.77 5.03
C ARG A 78 -3.51 33.74 4.11
N THR A 79 -3.19 34.16 2.90
CA THR A 79 -2.25 33.47 2.03
C THR A 79 -0.88 34.15 2.16
N LEU A 80 0.15 33.36 2.44
CA LEU A 80 1.54 33.82 2.53
C LEU A 80 2.31 33.19 1.37
N ASP A 81 2.79 34.03 0.46
CA ASP A 81 3.60 33.60 -0.68
C ASP A 81 5.07 33.44 -0.22
N VAL A 82 5.69 32.29 -0.44
CA VAL A 82 7.08 32.06 -0.02
C VAL A 82 8.08 32.97 -0.70
N THR A 83 7.75 33.52 -1.86
CA THR A 83 8.61 34.52 -2.59
C THR A 83 8.70 35.83 -1.85
N ASP A 84 7.66 36.23 -1.09
CA ASP A 84 7.70 37.39 -0.20
C ASP A 84 8.70 37.23 0.97
N PHE A 85 9.09 36.00 1.24
CA PHE A 85 10.09 35.62 2.26
C PHE A 85 11.47 35.33 1.67
N GLY A 86 11.61 35.48 0.35
CA GLY A 86 12.88 35.35 -0.36
C GLY A 86 13.13 34.00 -1.01
N ALA A 87 12.12 33.14 -1.14
CA ALA A 87 12.23 31.94 -1.97
C ALA A 87 12.27 32.34 -3.45
N ASP A 88 13.08 31.63 -4.24
CA ASP A 88 13.22 31.86 -5.68
C ASP A 88 12.99 30.51 -6.41
N PRO A 89 11.94 30.37 -7.22
CA PRO A 89 11.61 29.14 -7.91
C PRO A 89 12.59 28.74 -9.05
N ASP A 90 13.84 29.17 -8.98
CA ASP A 90 14.95 28.73 -9.85
C ASP A 90 15.85 27.73 -9.08
N PRO A 91 15.93 26.46 -9.49
CA PRO A 91 16.60 25.39 -8.75
C PRO A 91 18.12 25.56 -8.59
N ASN A 92 18.72 26.56 -9.18
CA ASN A 92 20.17 26.81 -9.10
C ASN A 92 20.52 28.10 -8.38
N SER A 93 19.54 28.88 -7.93
CA SER A 93 19.76 30.20 -7.38
C SER A 93 20.35 30.15 -5.96
N HIS A 94 19.66 29.52 -5.01
CA HIS A 94 20.06 29.46 -3.61
C HIS A 94 19.28 28.38 -2.84
N ASP A 95 19.40 28.37 -1.53
CA ASP A 95 18.64 27.48 -0.64
C ASP A 95 17.31 28.14 -0.26
N ASP A 96 16.21 27.57 -0.70
CA ASP A 96 14.85 28.07 -0.47
C ASP A 96 14.24 27.59 0.86
N ALA A 97 14.83 26.58 1.50
CA ALA A 97 14.29 26.03 2.74
C ALA A 97 14.13 27.07 3.85
N PRO A 98 15.09 28.02 4.08
CA PRO A 98 14.93 29.08 5.08
C PRO A 98 13.75 30.01 4.80
N ALA A 99 13.48 30.34 3.53
CA ALA A 99 12.37 31.23 3.16
C ALA A 99 11.01 30.54 3.37
N ILE A 100 10.90 29.25 3.01
CA ILE A 100 9.69 28.45 3.23
C ILE A 100 9.43 28.33 4.74
N ARG A 101 10.46 28.06 5.55
CA ARG A 101 10.35 28.00 7.02
C ARG A 101 9.91 29.34 7.60
N ALA A 102 10.48 30.47 7.12
CA ALA A 102 10.10 31.80 7.57
C ALA A 102 8.63 32.12 7.27
N ALA A 103 8.11 31.69 6.11
CA ALA A 103 6.69 31.83 5.80
C ALA A 103 5.80 30.99 6.75
N LEU A 104 6.20 29.74 7.04
CA LEU A 104 5.49 28.87 7.99
C LEU A 104 5.53 29.44 9.42
N ASP A 105 6.65 30.03 9.83
CA ASP A 105 6.79 30.66 11.16
C ASP A 105 5.97 31.95 11.31
N ALA A 106 5.77 32.68 10.21
CA ALA A 106 4.93 33.89 10.18
C ALA A 106 3.42 33.58 10.08
N ALA A 107 3.08 32.35 9.70
CA ALA A 107 1.70 31.91 9.55
C ALA A 107 1.05 31.62 10.92
N LYS A 108 -0.28 31.72 10.94
CA LYS A 108 -1.14 31.41 12.10
C LYS A 108 -2.13 30.31 11.72
N PRO A 109 -2.70 29.61 12.69
CA PRO A 109 -3.78 28.65 12.43
C PRO A 109 -4.87 29.26 11.54
N GLY A 110 -5.22 28.56 10.46
CA GLY A 110 -6.12 29.00 9.41
C GLY A 110 -5.43 29.63 8.19
N ASP A 111 -4.16 30.01 8.29
CA ASP A 111 -3.40 30.56 7.16
C ASP A 111 -2.93 29.43 6.20
N GLU A 112 -2.64 29.83 4.97
CA GLU A 112 -2.06 28.97 3.94
C GLU A 112 -0.75 29.54 3.42
N VAL A 113 0.32 28.75 3.45
CA VAL A 113 1.60 29.06 2.80
C VAL A 113 1.56 28.49 1.40
N VAL A 114 1.79 29.33 0.41
CA VAL A 114 1.75 28.95 -1.02
C VAL A 114 3.13 28.99 -1.64
N LEU A 115 3.38 27.99 -2.48
CA LEU A 115 4.55 27.79 -3.30
C LEU A 115 4.14 27.99 -4.76
N PRO A 116 4.35 29.16 -5.36
CA PRO A 116 4.12 29.38 -6.79
C PRO A 116 4.79 28.33 -7.69
N ALA A 117 4.40 28.30 -8.95
CA ALA A 117 5.01 27.38 -9.91
C ALA A 117 6.52 27.59 -10.02
N GLY A 118 7.29 26.51 -9.98
CA GLY A 118 8.73 26.51 -10.12
C GLY A 118 9.39 25.41 -9.30
N THR A 119 10.72 25.40 -9.23
CA THR A 119 11.48 24.42 -8.48
C THR A 119 12.25 25.10 -7.35
N TYR A 120 11.93 24.72 -6.13
CA TYR A 120 12.54 25.22 -4.90
C TYR A 120 13.62 24.25 -4.42
N ASP A 121 14.83 24.77 -4.24
CA ASP A 121 16.01 24.00 -3.84
C ASP A 121 16.13 23.94 -2.32
N LEU A 122 15.92 22.78 -1.74
CA LEU A 122 16.00 22.56 -0.29
C LEU A 122 17.36 21.99 0.07
N ARG A 123 18.29 22.83 0.53
CA ARG A 123 19.66 22.43 0.87
C ARG A 123 19.91 22.28 2.37
N SER A 124 19.25 23.12 3.19
CA SER A 124 19.43 23.09 4.63
C SER A 124 18.25 22.44 5.36
N THR A 125 18.53 21.89 6.50
CA THR A 125 17.55 21.41 7.46
C THR A 125 17.07 22.53 8.39
N ASP A 126 15.99 22.27 9.12
CA ASP A 126 15.45 23.20 10.11
C ASP A 126 16.40 23.25 11.33
N PRO A 127 16.82 24.42 11.81
CA PRO A 127 17.68 24.53 12.99
C PRO A 127 17.09 23.95 14.28
N ALA A 128 15.76 23.84 14.37
CA ALA A 128 15.07 23.21 15.50
C ALA A 128 14.86 21.70 15.29
N ASP A 129 15.10 21.20 14.07
CA ASP A 129 15.00 19.79 13.71
C ASP A 129 15.95 19.47 12.56
N GLU A 130 17.20 19.19 12.90
CA GLU A 130 18.28 18.93 11.94
C GLU A 130 18.00 17.72 10.99
N SER A 131 16.91 16.98 11.23
CA SER A 131 16.52 15.85 10.37
C SER A 131 15.57 16.24 9.23
N ALA A 132 14.99 17.44 9.22
CA ALA A 132 13.96 17.84 8.27
C ALA A 132 14.30 19.14 7.51
N ASN A 133 13.96 19.22 6.21
CA ASN A 133 14.03 20.51 5.52
C ASN A 133 12.90 21.46 5.97
N ILE A 134 11.70 20.92 6.14
CA ILE A 134 10.47 21.69 6.46
C ILE A 134 9.76 20.99 7.62
N VAL A 135 9.37 21.77 8.65
CA VAL A 135 8.57 21.31 9.78
C VAL A 135 7.19 21.96 9.73
N LEU A 136 6.14 21.14 9.64
CA LEU A 136 4.75 21.60 9.60
C LEU A 136 4.32 22.22 10.92
N ARG A 137 3.34 23.11 10.84
CA ARG A 137 2.70 23.77 12.00
C ARG A 137 1.22 23.43 12.04
N SER A 138 0.68 23.12 13.22
CA SER A 138 -0.75 22.85 13.39
C SER A 138 -1.62 24.01 12.89
N GLY A 139 -2.64 23.68 12.11
CA GLY A 139 -3.55 24.67 11.54
C GLY A 139 -3.01 25.49 10.37
N VAL A 140 -1.79 25.24 9.89
CA VAL A 140 -1.19 25.97 8.75
C VAL A 140 -1.07 25.04 7.56
N ASN A 141 -1.67 25.44 6.44
CA ASN A 141 -1.64 24.67 5.20
C ASN A 141 -0.40 24.99 4.37
N LEU A 142 0.10 24.01 3.61
CA LEU A 142 1.19 24.15 2.66
C LEU A 142 0.73 23.68 1.28
N ARG A 143 0.71 24.58 0.27
CA ARG A 143 0.17 24.25 -1.04
C ARG A 143 1.04 24.79 -2.17
N GLY A 144 1.24 23.95 -3.19
CA GLY A 144 1.80 24.36 -4.48
C GLY A 144 0.71 24.71 -5.49
N GLU A 145 1.10 24.82 -6.75
CA GLU A 145 0.19 25.06 -7.87
C GLU A 145 -0.08 23.83 -8.73
N GLY A 146 0.30 22.64 -8.26
CA GLY A 146 0.09 21.35 -8.93
C GLY A 146 1.37 20.52 -9.00
N GLN A 147 1.22 19.19 -9.09
CA GLN A 147 2.33 18.22 -9.16
C GLN A 147 3.35 18.54 -10.27
N GLU A 148 2.87 18.98 -11.44
CA GLU A 148 3.72 19.26 -12.59
C GLU A 148 4.30 20.70 -12.57
N ARG A 149 3.84 21.54 -11.66
CA ARG A 149 4.14 22.95 -11.67
C ARG A 149 5.04 23.40 -10.53
N THR A 150 4.89 22.83 -9.36
CA THR A 150 5.67 23.15 -8.16
C THR A 150 6.48 21.94 -7.72
N VAL A 151 7.79 22.11 -7.58
CA VAL A 151 8.71 21.04 -7.22
C VAL A 151 9.57 21.45 -6.02
N LEU A 152 9.58 20.64 -4.97
CA LEU A 152 10.54 20.69 -3.88
C LEU A 152 11.68 19.73 -4.19
N LEU A 153 12.87 20.26 -4.47
CA LEU A 153 14.06 19.49 -4.82
C LEU A 153 15.02 19.47 -3.64
N THR A 154 15.04 18.34 -2.91
CA THR A 154 15.90 18.22 -1.72
C THR A 154 17.32 17.78 -2.06
N SER A 155 18.26 18.22 -1.24
CA SER A 155 19.65 17.75 -1.21
C SER A 155 19.93 16.73 -0.11
N LEU A 156 18.93 16.30 0.67
CA LEU A 156 19.08 15.21 1.62
C LEU A 156 19.44 13.91 0.89
N ASP A 157 20.44 13.19 1.37
CA ASP A 157 21.02 12.05 0.66
C ASP A 157 21.52 10.97 1.62
N GLY A 158 20.68 10.01 1.97
CA GLY A 158 21.04 8.79 2.70
C GLY A 158 21.37 8.98 4.18
N GLU A 159 21.04 10.12 4.75
CA GLU A 159 21.24 10.38 6.18
C GLU A 159 20.13 9.74 7.01
N ASP A 160 20.52 9.12 8.12
CA ASP A 160 19.57 8.50 9.05
C ASP A 160 18.46 9.48 9.44
N ASP A 161 17.22 9.00 9.37
CA ASP A 161 16.01 9.75 9.72
C ASP A 161 15.75 11.04 8.94
N SER A 162 16.42 11.27 7.80
CA SER A 162 16.21 12.48 6.99
C SER A 162 14.79 12.56 6.39
N ARG A 163 14.16 13.72 6.49
CA ARG A 163 12.78 13.97 6.05
C ARG A 163 12.70 15.26 5.21
N VAL A 164 12.03 15.22 4.07
CA VAL A 164 11.80 16.49 3.36
C VAL A 164 10.78 17.33 4.12
N ILE A 165 9.66 16.74 4.48
CA ILE A 165 8.62 17.37 5.29
C ILE A 165 8.35 16.53 6.53
N ARG A 166 8.37 17.15 7.70
CA ARG A 166 8.01 16.52 8.97
C ARG A 166 6.81 17.20 9.61
N GLY A 167 5.85 16.38 10.05
CA GLY A 167 4.79 16.76 10.97
C GLY A 167 4.79 15.82 12.18
N SER A 168 5.02 16.34 13.38
CA SER A 168 4.96 15.52 14.61
C SER A 168 4.03 16.17 15.60
N GLY A 169 2.96 15.47 16.00
CA GLY A 169 1.92 16.00 16.86
C GLY A 169 1.12 17.15 16.21
N VAL A 170 1.13 17.27 14.88
CA VAL A 170 0.42 18.34 14.16
C VAL A 170 -1.04 17.96 13.90
N HIS A 171 -1.88 18.97 13.83
CA HIS A 171 -3.31 18.77 13.54
C HIS A 171 -3.89 19.89 12.67
N ASP A 172 -4.97 19.55 11.96
CA ASP A 172 -5.68 20.50 11.08
C ASP A 172 -4.78 21.11 10.01
N VAL A 173 -4.11 20.25 9.22
CA VAL A 173 -3.12 20.63 8.20
C VAL A 173 -3.49 20.04 6.85
N ILE A 174 -3.39 20.85 5.80
CA ILE A 174 -3.46 20.40 4.41
C ILE A 174 -2.08 20.58 3.77
N VAL A 175 -1.56 19.51 3.17
CA VAL A 175 -0.34 19.52 2.35
C VAL A 175 -0.73 19.09 0.94
N ALA A 176 -0.57 19.97 -0.06
CA ALA A 176 -1.18 19.71 -1.36
C ALA A 176 -0.44 20.31 -2.56
N ASP A 177 -0.65 19.69 -3.73
CA ASP A 177 -0.43 20.29 -5.05
C ASP A 177 1.03 20.61 -5.38
N PHE A 178 1.98 19.72 -5.08
CA PHE A 178 3.38 19.83 -5.51
C PHE A 178 4.07 18.47 -5.62
N THR A 179 5.29 18.47 -6.17
CA THR A 179 6.15 17.29 -6.21
C THR A 179 7.32 17.42 -5.23
N ILE A 180 7.62 16.32 -4.52
CA ILE A 180 8.86 16.14 -3.75
C ILE A 180 9.76 15.21 -4.54
N THR A 181 11.03 15.63 -4.75
CA THR A 181 12.06 14.78 -5.35
C THR A 181 13.42 15.12 -4.78
N SER A 182 14.41 14.24 -4.98
CA SER A 182 15.77 14.48 -4.51
C SER A 182 16.78 14.64 -5.65
N ARG A 183 17.94 15.19 -5.33
CA ARG A 183 19.10 15.30 -6.25
C ARG A 183 19.85 13.97 -6.43
N HIS A 184 19.43 12.91 -5.74
CA HIS A 184 20.03 11.60 -5.88
C HIS A 184 20.01 11.12 -7.34
N LYS A 185 21.17 10.71 -7.87
CA LYS A 185 21.36 10.29 -9.28
C LYS A 185 21.76 8.82 -9.41
N GLY A 186 21.80 8.09 -8.28
CA GLY A 186 22.12 6.68 -8.27
C GLY A 186 21.04 5.82 -8.92
N PRO A 187 21.27 4.51 -9.06
CA PRO A 187 20.27 3.55 -9.49
C PRO A 187 19.02 3.59 -8.60
N LEU A 188 17.89 3.18 -9.16
CA LEU A 188 16.65 3.04 -8.40
C LEU A 188 16.49 1.59 -7.96
N GLY A 189 15.98 1.40 -6.75
CA GLY A 189 15.54 0.12 -6.24
C GLY A 189 16.62 -0.75 -5.57
N ASP A 190 17.90 -0.46 -5.74
CA ASP A 190 19.01 -1.25 -5.19
C ASP A 190 20.18 -0.41 -4.61
N ALA A 191 20.03 0.90 -4.60
CA ALA A 191 20.99 1.84 -4.04
C ALA A 191 20.40 2.54 -2.82
N THR A 192 21.26 3.02 -1.93
CA THR A 192 20.88 3.95 -0.86
C THR A 192 21.08 5.38 -1.33
N GLY A 193 20.29 6.29 -0.83
CA GLY A 193 20.41 7.73 -1.10
C GLY A 193 19.08 8.42 -1.38
N GLY A 194 19.11 9.74 -1.33
CA GLY A 194 17.91 10.55 -1.24
C GLY A 194 17.41 10.63 0.21
N PRO A 195 16.33 11.37 0.49
CA PRO A 195 15.78 11.45 1.83
C PRO A 195 15.21 10.10 2.26
N MET A 196 15.33 9.75 3.55
CA MET A 196 14.68 8.57 4.10
C MET A 196 13.15 8.66 3.91
N TYR A 197 12.59 9.85 4.09
CA TYR A 197 11.15 10.09 3.99
C TYR A 197 10.85 11.31 3.12
N GLY A 198 9.92 11.17 2.17
CA GLY A 198 9.33 12.33 1.51
C GLY A 198 8.50 13.15 2.51
N ILE A 199 7.52 12.52 3.13
CA ILE A 199 6.73 13.09 4.23
C ILE A 199 6.72 12.12 5.40
N TYR A 200 6.91 12.65 6.60
CA TYR A 200 6.77 11.93 7.85
C TYR A 200 5.75 12.62 8.76
N LEU A 201 4.69 11.90 9.10
CA LEU A 201 3.68 12.31 10.07
C LEU A 201 3.76 11.38 11.28
N GLY A 202 4.10 11.92 12.44
CA GLY A 202 4.31 11.10 13.62
C GLY A 202 3.69 11.69 14.88
N ALA A 203 3.77 10.94 15.98
CA ALA A 203 3.45 11.45 17.30
C ALA A 203 4.61 12.31 17.84
N ASN A 204 4.28 13.26 18.70
CA ASN A 204 5.24 14.02 19.48
C ASN A 204 4.82 14.00 20.94
N GLU A 205 5.69 13.53 21.83
CA GLU A 205 5.44 13.43 23.28
C GLU A 205 4.07 12.79 23.62
N GLY A 206 3.71 11.74 22.87
CA GLY A 206 2.42 11.04 23.03
C GLY A 206 1.22 11.71 22.34
N GLN A 207 1.40 12.90 21.77
CA GLN A 207 0.35 13.53 20.95
C GLN A 207 0.46 13.05 19.50
N ALA A 208 -0.53 12.32 19.03
CA ALA A 208 -0.65 11.87 17.64
C ALA A 208 -0.84 13.05 16.68
N SER A 209 -0.27 12.97 15.47
CA SER A 209 -0.73 13.82 14.39
C SER A 209 -2.16 13.40 14.00
N SER A 210 -3.04 14.37 13.75
CA SER A 210 -4.46 14.08 13.47
C SER A 210 -5.10 15.14 12.58
N ARG A 211 -6.15 14.74 11.84
CA ARG A 211 -6.87 15.61 10.88
C ARG A 211 -5.88 16.28 9.92
N VAL A 212 -5.06 15.45 9.27
CA VAL A 212 -4.10 15.88 8.26
C VAL A 212 -4.53 15.35 6.90
N LEU A 213 -4.57 16.21 5.90
CA LEU A 213 -4.85 15.86 4.51
C LEU A 213 -3.60 16.07 3.65
N VAL A 214 -3.06 14.98 3.11
CA VAL A 214 -1.96 15.01 2.12
C VAL A 214 -2.56 14.61 0.78
N LYS A 215 -2.62 15.55 -0.15
CA LYS A 215 -3.30 15.29 -1.42
C LYS A 215 -2.58 15.84 -2.64
N ASN A 216 -2.78 15.14 -3.77
CA ASN A 216 -2.31 15.56 -5.08
C ASN A 216 -0.81 15.92 -5.10
N LEU A 217 0.01 15.08 -4.45
CA LEU A 217 1.47 15.18 -4.44
C LEU A 217 2.11 14.17 -5.39
N GLY A 218 3.19 14.58 -6.07
CA GLY A 218 4.16 13.69 -6.66
C GLY A 218 5.26 13.40 -5.62
N ILE A 219 5.63 12.14 -5.37
CA ILE A 219 6.72 11.82 -4.44
C ILE A 219 7.62 10.76 -5.08
N ARG A 220 8.90 11.11 -5.22
CA ARG A 220 9.86 10.24 -5.88
C ARG A 220 11.28 10.44 -5.38
N ARG A 221 12.15 9.44 -5.62
CA ARG A 221 13.57 9.42 -5.22
C ARG A 221 13.78 9.59 -3.74
N PHE A 222 13.07 8.80 -2.96
CA PHE A 222 13.21 8.62 -1.52
C PHE A 222 13.80 7.22 -1.23
N GLU A 223 14.41 7.06 -0.08
CA GLU A 223 15.03 5.77 0.27
C GLU A 223 14.03 4.82 0.95
N ARG A 224 13.39 5.26 2.03
CA ARG A 224 12.59 4.38 2.89
C ARG A 224 11.11 4.46 2.60
N HIS A 225 10.49 5.62 2.84
CA HIS A 225 9.04 5.80 2.61
C HIS A 225 8.77 7.08 1.81
N GLY A 226 7.89 6.98 0.82
CA GLY A 226 7.32 8.17 0.19
C GLY A 226 6.55 8.99 1.21
N ILE A 227 5.57 8.37 1.89
CA ILE A 227 4.82 8.95 3.00
C ILE A 227 4.82 7.95 4.16
N SER A 228 5.21 8.39 5.35
CA SER A 228 5.11 7.64 6.61
C SER A 228 4.10 8.30 7.54
N VAL A 229 3.17 7.49 8.05
CA VAL A 229 2.20 7.87 9.09
C VAL A 229 2.44 6.96 10.28
N LYS A 230 2.98 7.50 11.38
CA LYS A 230 3.40 6.70 12.52
C LYS A 230 2.73 7.15 13.80
N ALA A 231 2.10 6.23 14.52
CA ALA A 231 1.37 6.50 15.76
C ALA A 231 0.44 7.72 15.62
N SER A 232 -0.32 7.77 14.52
CA SER A 232 -1.13 8.93 14.12
C SER A 232 -2.52 8.47 13.66
N ARG A 233 -3.47 9.38 13.64
CA ARG A 233 -4.88 9.07 13.34
C ARG A 233 -5.54 10.15 12.50
N GLU A 234 -6.64 9.76 11.85
CA GLU A 234 -7.45 10.72 11.07
C GLU A 234 -6.61 11.43 9.99
N VAL A 235 -5.67 10.68 9.39
CA VAL A 235 -4.85 11.16 8.28
C VAL A 235 -5.45 10.66 6.98
N THR A 236 -5.70 11.58 6.05
CA THR A 236 -6.15 11.24 4.70
C THR A 236 -5.02 11.47 3.69
N LEU A 237 -4.66 10.42 2.97
CA LEU A 237 -3.68 10.43 1.89
C LEU A 237 -4.43 10.17 0.58
N SER A 238 -4.60 11.19 -0.27
CA SER A 238 -5.46 11.03 -1.45
C SER A 238 -4.90 11.63 -2.74
N GLY A 239 -5.07 10.92 -3.85
CA GLY A 239 -4.69 11.41 -5.18
C GLY A 239 -3.19 11.66 -5.35
N ASN A 240 -2.34 11.02 -4.54
CA ASN A 240 -0.89 11.16 -4.64
C ASN A 240 -0.34 10.19 -5.69
N TYR A 241 0.73 10.60 -6.39
CA TYR A 241 1.51 9.76 -7.29
C TYR A 241 2.86 9.43 -6.65
N ILE A 242 3.16 8.17 -6.42
CA ILE A 242 4.36 7.72 -5.72
C ILE A 242 5.15 6.73 -6.56
N SER A 243 6.46 6.96 -6.68
CA SER A 243 7.34 6.17 -7.54
C SER A 243 8.82 6.28 -7.15
N GLU A 244 9.67 5.53 -7.81
CA GLU A 244 11.12 5.70 -7.82
C GLU A 244 11.79 5.67 -6.43
N ALA A 245 11.49 4.66 -5.59
CA ALA A 245 12.31 4.45 -4.41
C ALA A 245 13.77 4.14 -4.82
N THR A 246 14.72 4.71 -4.10
CA THR A 246 16.15 4.52 -4.38
C THR A 246 16.67 3.23 -3.78
N ALA A 247 16.07 2.71 -2.71
CA ALA A 247 16.40 1.44 -2.10
C ALA A 247 15.16 0.57 -1.89
N VAL A 248 15.33 -0.73 -1.95
CA VAL A 248 14.30 -1.75 -1.67
C VAL A 248 14.86 -2.91 -0.85
N GLY A 249 15.98 -2.67 -0.18
CA GLY A 249 16.71 -3.67 0.58
C GLY A 249 15.98 -4.13 1.84
N PRO A 250 16.57 -5.09 2.58
CA PRO A 250 16.08 -5.50 3.88
C PRO A 250 16.13 -4.34 4.89
N GLY A 251 15.23 -4.33 5.87
CA GLY A 251 15.20 -3.30 6.91
C GLY A 251 14.24 -2.16 6.65
N GLY A 252 13.23 -2.37 5.80
CA GLY A 252 12.12 -1.44 5.68
C GLY A 252 12.34 -0.30 4.71
N GLN A 253 12.91 -0.59 3.55
CA GLN A 253 13.19 0.40 2.50
C GLN A 253 12.30 0.19 1.28
N GLY A 254 11.92 1.28 0.62
CA GLY A 254 11.19 1.28 -0.64
C GLY A 254 9.67 1.13 -0.50
N TYR A 255 9.06 1.68 0.55
CA TYR A 255 7.61 1.69 0.71
C TYR A 255 7.00 2.98 0.16
N GLY A 256 5.96 2.86 -0.65
CA GLY A 256 5.25 4.04 -1.16
C GLY A 256 4.57 4.82 -0.04
N ILE A 257 3.62 4.20 0.63
CA ILE A 257 2.95 4.70 1.84
C ILE A 257 3.11 3.65 2.93
N ALA A 258 3.48 4.07 4.13
CA ALA A 258 3.49 3.22 5.31
C ALA A 258 2.61 3.82 6.42
N ILE A 259 1.67 3.03 6.93
CA ILE A 259 0.86 3.33 8.12
C ILE A 259 1.37 2.41 9.22
N GLU A 260 2.03 2.97 10.22
CA GLU A 260 2.71 2.19 11.26
C GLU A 260 2.23 2.61 12.65
N GLY A 261 2.00 1.63 13.50
CA GLY A 261 1.91 1.88 14.94
C GLY A 261 3.29 2.11 15.55
N SER A 262 3.36 2.22 16.84
CA SER A 262 4.65 2.23 17.55
C SER A 262 5.16 0.80 17.73
N ALA A 263 6.46 0.63 17.65
CA ALA A 263 7.11 -0.67 17.72
C ALA A 263 7.03 -1.40 19.09
N ASP A 264 6.56 -0.76 20.15
CA ASP A 264 6.43 -1.35 21.49
C ASP A 264 5.01 -1.94 21.75
N GLN A 265 4.70 -2.83 21.10
CA GLN A 265 3.67 -3.30 20.35
C GLN A 265 2.55 -4.12 20.90
N HIS A 266 2.34 -4.49 22.03
CA HIS A 266 1.40 -5.57 22.36
C HIS A 266 0.43 -5.24 23.45
N ASP A 267 0.29 -3.97 23.67
CA ASP A 267 -0.82 -3.45 24.43
C ASP A 267 -1.95 -3.11 23.45
N PRO A 268 -3.04 -3.89 23.39
CA PRO A 268 -4.18 -3.57 22.54
C PRO A 268 -4.87 -2.26 22.96
N ASP A 269 -4.53 -1.75 24.13
CA ASP A 269 -4.94 -0.43 24.63
C ASP A 269 -3.86 0.64 24.40
N ALA A 270 -2.79 0.31 23.66
CA ALA A 270 -1.70 1.20 23.37
C ALA A 270 -2.21 2.49 22.71
N THR A 271 -1.86 3.60 23.32
CA THR A 271 -2.21 4.95 22.84
C THR A 271 -1.40 5.37 21.62
N ASN A 272 -0.48 4.54 21.17
CA ASN A 272 0.50 4.75 20.12
C ASN A 272 0.27 3.92 18.84
N ASP A 273 -0.92 3.38 18.67
CA ASP A 273 -1.38 2.77 17.42
C ASP A 273 -1.65 3.83 16.34
N SER A 274 -1.68 3.38 15.08
CA SER A 274 -2.20 4.19 13.96
C SER A 274 -3.59 3.72 13.59
N ARG A 275 -4.57 4.64 13.53
CA ARG A 275 -5.97 4.28 13.25
C ARG A 275 -6.76 5.37 12.57
N HIS A 276 -7.87 4.96 11.98
CA HIS A 276 -8.80 5.86 11.30
C HIS A 276 -8.12 6.67 10.19
N ASN A 277 -7.11 6.07 9.54
CA ASN A 277 -6.43 6.69 8.42
C ASN A 277 -7.03 6.22 7.10
N LEU A 278 -7.05 7.10 6.10
CA LEU A 278 -7.60 6.86 4.78
C LEU A 278 -6.48 6.95 3.73
N VAL A 279 -6.27 5.88 2.97
CA VAL A 279 -5.35 5.84 1.82
C VAL A 279 -6.22 5.63 0.58
N ILE A 280 -6.61 6.72 -0.10
CA ILE A 280 -7.67 6.70 -1.10
C ILE A 280 -7.25 7.31 -2.44
N GLY A 281 -7.47 6.59 -3.54
CA GLY A 281 -7.31 7.13 -4.89
C GLY A 281 -5.88 7.50 -5.25
N ASN A 282 -4.86 6.88 -4.60
CA ASN A 282 -3.47 7.13 -4.93
C ASN A 282 -3.02 6.24 -6.10
N THR A 283 -2.02 6.70 -6.83
CA THR A 283 -1.42 5.96 -7.94
C THR A 283 0.04 5.64 -7.63
N PHE A 284 0.44 4.39 -7.87
CA PHE A 284 1.80 3.92 -7.62
C PHE A 284 2.40 3.32 -8.89
N ASP A 285 3.58 3.81 -9.27
CA ASP A 285 4.48 3.08 -10.15
C ASP A 285 5.39 2.20 -9.28
N GLY A 286 4.96 0.96 -9.09
CA GLY A 286 5.57 0.02 -8.15
C GLY A 286 6.85 -0.65 -8.64
N ARG A 287 7.33 -0.38 -9.88
CA ARG A 287 8.53 -1.02 -10.45
C ARG A 287 9.79 -0.88 -9.60
N HIS A 288 9.84 0.15 -8.76
CA HIS A 288 10.92 0.39 -7.80
C HIS A 288 10.37 0.59 -6.39
N LEU A 289 9.23 -0.01 -6.08
CA LEU A 289 8.67 -0.03 -4.73
C LEU A 289 8.69 -1.47 -4.21
N ARG A 290 9.13 -1.65 -2.98
CA ARG A 290 9.06 -2.94 -2.30
C ARG A 290 7.59 -3.30 -2.05
N HIS A 291 6.87 -2.41 -1.38
CA HIS A 291 5.42 -2.41 -1.23
C HIS A 291 4.89 -1.03 -1.64
N ALA A 292 3.77 -0.98 -2.33
CA ALA A 292 3.12 0.30 -2.60
C ALA A 292 2.48 0.87 -1.34
N ILE A 293 1.78 0.02 -0.57
CA ILE A 293 1.13 0.38 0.69
C ILE A 293 1.49 -0.68 1.73
N LEU A 294 1.96 -0.23 2.88
CA LEU A 294 2.29 -1.06 4.04
C LEU A 294 1.44 -0.64 5.24
N LEU A 295 0.82 -1.59 5.91
CA LEU A 295 0.29 -1.47 7.26
C LEU A 295 1.15 -2.33 8.17
N GLN A 296 1.69 -1.77 9.27
CA GLN A 296 2.61 -2.49 10.14
C GLN A 296 2.46 -2.06 11.59
N PHE A 297 2.78 -2.98 12.49
CA PHE A 297 2.61 -2.79 13.92
C PHE A 297 1.13 -2.59 14.29
N PRO A 298 0.76 -2.22 15.50
CA PRO A 298 -0.65 -2.02 15.83
C PRO A 298 -1.28 -0.90 15.01
N THR A 299 -1.92 -1.30 13.91
CA THR A 299 -2.72 -0.41 13.07
C THR A 299 -4.11 -1.00 12.87
N HIS A 300 -5.15 -0.20 13.08
CA HIS A 300 -6.50 -0.73 12.97
C HIS A 300 -7.51 0.30 12.50
N ASN A 301 -8.64 -0.19 11.99
CA ASN A 301 -9.70 0.66 11.48
C ASN A 301 -9.16 1.71 10.49
N ASN A 302 -8.31 1.26 9.56
CA ASN A 302 -7.84 2.07 8.45
C ASN A 302 -8.52 1.60 7.16
N LEU A 303 -8.69 2.52 6.21
CA LEU A 303 -9.24 2.24 4.89
C LEU A 303 -8.16 2.41 3.82
N VAL A 304 -7.98 1.39 2.99
CA VAL A 304 -7.16 1.41 1.78
C VAL A 304 -8.07 1.19 0.59
N ALA A 305 -8.42 2.24 -0.15
CA ALA A 305 -9.45 2.16 -1.17
C ALA A 305 -9.11 2.92 -2.47
N GLU A 306 -9.63 2.43 -3.59
CA GLU A 306 -9.59 3.13 -4.88
C GLU A 306 -8.17 3.45 -5.38
N ASN A 307 -7.15 2.74 -4.87
CA ASN A 307 -5.78 2.96 -5.29
C ASN A 307 -5.45 2.16 -6.55
N THR A 308 -4.62 2.72 -7.41
CA THR A 308 -4.09 2.05 -8.59
C THR A 308 -2.60 1.75 -8.40
N ILE A 309 -2.23 0.48 -8.43
CA ILE A 309 -0.85 0.02 -8.22
C ILE A 309 -0.41 -0.78 -9.45
N VAL A 310 0.65 -0.34 -10.12
CA VAL A 310 1.21 -1.04 -11.27
C VAL A 310 2.61 -1.54 -10.93
N GLY A 311 2.73 -2.84 -10.75
CA GLY A 311 3.96 -3.50 -10.30
C GLY A 311 4.20 -3.32 -8.80
N SER A 312 5.00 -4.21 -8.25
CA SER A 312 5.62 -4.12 -6.93
C SER A 312 6.69 -5.20 -6.87
N LEU A 313 7.74 -4.99 -6.11
CA LEU A 313 8.84 -5.97 -6.01
C LEU A 313 8.54 -7.08 -5.00
N LEU A 314 7.67 -6.80 -4.04
CA LEU A 314 7.06 -7.78 -3.15
C LEU A 314 5.53 -7.63 -3.23
N ASP A 315 4.84 -7.73 -2.08
CA ASP A 315 3.39 -7.59 -2.01
C ASP A 315 2.99 -6.13 -2.29
N ALA A 316 1.96 -5.90 -3.06
CA ALA A 316 1.59 -4.53 -3.43
C ALA A 316 0.94 -3.79 -2.26
N ILE A 317 -0.02 -4.42 -1.60
CA ILE A 317 -0.62 -3.98 -0.32
C ILE A 317 -0.28 -5.04 0.71
N ASP A 318 0.45 -4.68 1.77
CA ASP A 318 0.96 -5.59 2.78
C ASP A 318 0.49 -5.21 4.19
N LEU A 319 -0.24 -6.10 4.83
CA LEU A 319 -0.48 -6.10 6.26
C LEU A 319 0.54 -7.04 6.87
N HIS A 320 1.58 -6.49 7.49
CA HIS A 320 2.85 -7.17 7.73
C HIS A 320 2.84 -8.29 8.78
N GLY A 321 1.70 -8.54 9.44
CA GLY A 321 1.57 -9.62 10.41
C GLY A 321 2.05 -9.27 11.82
N GLU A 322 1.88 -8.02 12.22
CA GLU A 322 2.38 -7.49 13.50
C GLU A 322 1.30 -6.75 14.31
N GLY A 323 0.05 -7.16 14.17
CA GLY A 323 -1.08 -6.63 14.93
C GLY A 323 -2.01 -5.69 14.16
N GLU A 324 -2.09 -5.82 12.85
CA GLU A 324 -3.02 -5.07 12.00
C GLU A 324 -4.41 -5.74 12.03
N TYR A 325 -5.42 -5.05 12.53
CA TYR A 325 -6.76 -5.60 12.71
C TYR A 325 -7.87 -4.61 12.33
N LEU A 326 -9.02 -5.15 11.92
CA LEU A 326 -10.19 -4.36 11.51
C LEU A 326 -9.88 -3.31 10.42
N ASN A 327 -8.94 -3.61 9.52
CA ASN A 327 -8.67 -2.75 8.38
C ASN A 327 -9.53 -3.20 7.18
N GLU A 328 -9.94 -2.24 6.37
CA GLU A 328 -10.71 -2.46 5.15
C GLU A 328 -9.86 -2.13 3.92
N ILE A 329 -9.81 -3.08 2.96
CA ILE A 329 -9.04 -2.95 1.72
C ILE A 329 -9.99 -3.22 0.55
N ARG A 330 -10.40 -2.19 -0.17
CA ARG A 330 -11.44 -2.31 -1.19
C ARG A 330 -11.23 -1.45 -2.42
N ASP A 331 -11.87 -1.85 -3.51
CA ASP A 331 -11.92 -1.09 -4.77
C ASP A 331 -10.53 -0.69 -5.30
N ASN A 332 -9.47 -1.44 -4.93
CA ASN A 332 -8.13 -1.18 -5.44
C ASN A 332 -7.89 -1.97 -6.73
N THR A 333 -7.15 -1.38 -7.66
CA THR A 333 -6.66 -2.04 -8.87
C THR A 333 -5.16 -2.32 -8.71
N VAL A 334 -4.77 -3.60 -8.67
CA VAL A 334 -3.37 -4.03 -8.51
C VAL A 334 -2.94 -4.89 -9.69
N ILE A 335 -1.95 -4.43 -10.44
CA ILE A 335 -1.52 -5.04 -11.70
C ILE A 335 -0.06 -5.46 -11.62
N GLY A 336 0.24 -6.74 -11.84
CA GLY A 336 1.60 -7.24 -12.12
C GLY A 336 2.57 -7.19 -10.94
N GLY A 337 2.11 -7.35 -9.71
CA GLY A 337 2.97 -7.52 -8.53
C GLY A 337 3.79 -8.82 -8.60
N GLN A 338 5.07 -8.76 -8.21
CA GLN A 338 5.98 -9.94 -8.24
C GLN A 338 5.67 -10.95 -7.14
N GLN A 339 4.91 -10.56 -6.12
CA GLN A 339 4.36 -11.41 -5.08
C GLN A 339 2.83 -11.20 -5.01
N ALA A 340 2.23 -11.13 -3.82
CA ALA A 340 0.81 -10.96 -3.70
C ALA A 340 0.33 -9.55 -4.11
N GLY A 341 -0.86 -9.49 -4.71
CA GLY A 341 -1.57 -8.23 -4.86
C GLY A 341 -1.92 -7.64 -3.50
N ILE A 342 -2.49 -8.47 -2.61
CA ILE A 342 -2.78 -8.13 -1.22
C ILE A 342 -2.28 -9.27 -0.33
N ALA A 343 -1.44 -8.97 0.65
CA ALA A 343 -0.95 -9.92 1.63
C ALA A 343 -1.37 -9.55 3.05
N LEU A 344 -1.75 -10.55 3.83
CA LEU A 344 -2.03 -10.44 5.26
C LEU A 344 -1.14 -11.43 6.00
N GLY A 345 -0.20 -10.88 6.78
CA GLY A 345 0.80 -11.68 7.46
C GLY A 345 1.95 -12.08 6.54
N ASN A 346 3.10 -11.42 6.61
CA ASN A 346 4.24 -11.66 5.73
C ASN A 346 5.25 -12.62 6.37
N PRO A 347 5.61 -13.75 5.73
CA PRO A 347 6.56 -14.70 6.29
C PRO A 347 7.98 -14.14 6.45
N GLY A 348 8.31 -13.05 5.75
CA GLY A 348 9.57 -12.32 5.89
C GLY A 348 9.58 -11.21 6.93
N GLY A 349 8.48 -11.03 7.66
CA GLY A 349 8.31 -9.99 8.66
C GLY A 349 9.30 -10.04 9.82
N SER A 350 9.18 -9.10 10.74
CA SER A 350 10.10 -8.95 11.85
C SER A 350 10.09 -10.18 12.78
N LYS A 351 11.13 -10.33 13.58
CA LYS A 351 11.21 -11.41 14.59
C LYS A 351 10.33 -11.17 15.83
N ASN A 352 9.34 -10.31 15.71
CA ASN A 352 8.41 -10.04 16.80
C ASN A 352 7.56 -11.27 17.12
N LYS A 353 7.22 -11.41 18.39
CA LYS A 353 6.42 -12.53 18.87
C LYS A 353 4.95 -12.53 18.40
N HIS A 354 4.56 -11.49 17.69
CA HIS A 354 3.21 -11.26 17.23
C HIS A 354 3.18 -11.18 15.72
N ASP A 355 3.52 -12.27 15.08
CA ASP A 355 3.63 -12.40 13.63
C ASP A 355 2.29 -12.64 12.92
N ALA A 356 1.20 -12.54 13.64
CA ALA A 356 -0.13 -12.63 13.07
C ALA A 356 -0.69 -11.22 12.84
N SER A 357 -1.27 -10.99 11.69
CA SER A 357 -2.20 -9.87 11.52
C SER A 357 -3.33 -10.00 12.53
N GLY A 358 -3.89 -8.88 12.93
CA GLY A 358 -5.02 -8.89 13.84
C GLY A 358 -6.28 -9.42 13.17
N ARG A 359 -7.32 -9.54 13.97
CA ARG A 359 -8.62 -10.09 13.63
C ARG A 359 -9.46 -9.16 12.76
N GLY A 360 -10.24 -9.73 11.86
CA GLY A 360 -11.33 -9.04 11.20
C GLY A 360 -10.89 -8.02 10.14
N ASN A 361 -9.79 -8.29 9.43
CA ASN A 361 -9.48 -7.52 8.24
C ASN A 361 -10.41 -7.93 7.08
N TRP A 362 -10.85 -6.96 6.29
CA TRP A 362 -11.78 -7.16 5.20
C TRP A 362 -11.19 -6.72 3.86
N VAL A 363 -11.11 -7.67 2.92
CA VAL A 363 -10.53 -7.49 1.58
C VAL A 363 -11.63 -7.73 0.56
N HIS A 364 -12.14 -6.68 -0.08
CA HIS A 364 -13.27 -6.86 -0.99
C HIS A 364 -13.27 -5.92 -2.19
N SER A 365 -13.98 -6.32 -3.23
CA SER A 365 -14.21 -5.52 -4.44
C SER A 365 -12.91 -5.02 -5.11
N ASN A 366 -11.78 -5.74 -4.96
CA ASN A 366 -10.53 -5.36 -5.58
C ASN A 366 -10.34 -6.04 -6.94
N ASP A 367 -9.70 -5.35 -7.88
CA ASP A 367 -9.26 -5.87 -9.17
C ASP A 367 -7.78 -6.28 -9.09
N LEU A 368 -7.50 -7.59 -9.07
CA LEU A 368 -6.15 -8.15 -8.88
C LEU A 368 -5.70 -8.87 -10.16
N ILE A 369 -4.82 -8.24 -10.95
CA ILE A 369 -4.50 -8.66 -12.30
C ILE A 369 -3.04 -9.06 -12.43
N GLY A 370 -2.76 -10.31 -12.81
CA GLY A 370 -1.42 -10.80 -13.13
C GLY A 370 -0.43 -10.80 -11.97
N ASN A 371 -0.91 -10.75 -10.73
CA ASN A 371 -0.08 -10.87 -9.54
C ASN A 371 0.32 -12.34 -9.32
N ARG A 372 1.42 -12.60 -8.63
CA ARG A 372 1.84 -13.98 -8.35
C ARG A 372 0.83 -14.73 -7.48
N GLN A 373 0.30 -14.08 -6.44
CA GLN A 373 -0.95 -14.42 -5.77
C GLN A 373 -1.88 -13.21 -5.86
N GLY A 374 -3.17 -13.42 -6.07
CA GLY A 374 -4.14 -12.35 -5.93
C GLY A 374 -4.20 -11.88 -4.48
N VAL A 375 -4.64 -12.77 -3.58
CA VAL A 375 -4.64 -12.54 -2.13
C VAL A 375 -3.86 -13.66 -1.43
N LEU A 376 -3.04 -13.30 -0.45
CA LEU A 376 -2.29 -14.23 0.41
C LEU A 376 -2.61 -13.97 1.88
N VAL A 377 -3.04 -15.01 2.62
CA VAL A 377 -3.32 -14.93 4.07
C VAL A 377 -2.48 -15.98 4.80
N ILE A 378 -1.63 -15.52 5.72
CA ILE A 378 -0.64 -16.37 6.40
C ILE A 378 -0.42 -15.95 7.86
N LEU A 379 0.50 -16.61 8.55
CA LEU A 379 1.00 -16.25 9.89
C LEU A 379 -0.07 -16.22 11.00
N GLY A 380 -1.08 -17.08 10.89
CA GLY A 380 -2.10 -17.18 11.92
C GLY A 380 -3.08 -16.01 11.97
N THR A 381 -3.16 -15.23 10.88
CA THR A 381 -4.15 -14.14 10.71
C THR A 381 -5.57 -14.68 10.87
N PRO A 382 -6.30 -14.33 11.94
CA PRO A 382 -7.62 -14.91 12.18
C PRO A 382 -8.76 -14.09 11.54
N ASP A 383 -9.86 -14.79 11.27
CA ASP A 383 -11.16 -14.20 10.93
C ASP A 383 -11.06 -13.12 9.83
N THR A 384 -10.32 -13.41 8.75
CA THR A 384 -10.22 -12.51 7.58
C THR A 384 -11.37 -12.80 6.62
N LEU A 385 -12.05 -11.77 6.13
CA LEU A 385 -13.04 -11.89 5.06
C LEU A 385 -12.45 -11.43 3.72
N ILE A 386 -12.52 -12.29 2.71
CA ILE A 386 -12.11 -12.01 1.33
C ILE A 386 -13.35 -12.18 0.46
N GLU A 387 -13.89 -11.05 -0.01
CA GLU A 387 -15.22 -11.02 -0.61
C GLU A 387 -15.24 -10.23 -1.93
N ASP A 388 -15.99 -10.74 -2.90
CA ASP A 388 -16.32 -10.02 -4.15
C ASP A 388 -15.09 -9.44 -4.89
N ASN A 389 -13.91 -10.05 -4.76
CA ASN A 389 -12.74 -9.61 -5.51
C ASN A 389 -12.75 -10.23 -6.92
N TRP A 390 -12.31 -9.45 -7.91
CA TRP A 390 -12.05 -9.92 -9.26
C TRP A 390 -10.56 -10.22 -9.44
N ILE A 391 -10.23 -11.49 -9.66
CA ILE A 391 -8.85 -11.97 -9.76
C ILE A 391 -8.63 -12.56 -11.15
N ASN A 392 -7.80 -11.90 -11.94
CA ASN A 392 -7.40 -12.35 -13.26
C ASN A 392 -5.92 -12.75 -13.24
N ALA A 393 -5.67 -14.04 -13.19
CA ALA A 393 -4.32 -14.59 -13.09
C ALA A 393 -3.56 -14.48 -14.42
N GLY A 394 -2.29 -14.08 -14.37
CA GLY A 394 -1.37 -14.07 -15.49
C GLY A 394 -0.58 -15.38 -15.63
N GLU A 395 0.41 -15.39 -16.53
CA GLU A 395 1.24 -16.57 -16.81
C GLU A 395 2.09 -16.99 -15.61
N ASP A 396 2.58 -16.04 -14.80
CA ASP A 396 3.45 -16.29 -13.65
C ASP A 396 2.67 -16.48 -12.34
N SER A 397 1.34 -16.34 -12.36
CA SER A 397 0.48 -16.49 -11.19
C SER A 397 0.51 -17.92 -10.65
N LYS A 398 0.47 -18.05 -9.31
CA LYS A 398 0.52 -19.35 -8.61
C LYS A 398 -0.80 -19.65 -7.91
N ALA A 399 -1.45 -18.64 -7.38
CA ALA A 399 -2.77 -18.77 -6.79
C ALA A 399 -3.61 -17.51 -6.98
N GLY A 400 -4.92 -17.68 -7.12
CA GLY A 400 -5.87 -16.58 -6.99
C GLY A 400 -5.94 -16.13 -5.54
N ILE A 401 -6.38 -17.02 -4.66
CA ILE A 401 -6.37 -16.83 -3.21
C ILE A 401 -5.59 -17.97 -2.58
N GLU A 402 -4.58 -17.67 -1.78
CA GLU A 402 -3.82 -18.65 -1.01
C GLU A 402 -3.99 -18.39 0.49
N VAL A 403 -4.47 -19.41 1.22
CA VAL A 403 -4.63 -19.36 2.68
C VAL A 403 -3.72 -20.42 3.28
N ARG A 404 -2.90 -20.00 4.21
CA ARG A 404 -2.07 -20.89 5.03
C ARG A 404 -2.49 -20.69 6.48
N ASN A 405 -1.74 -21.11 7.46
CA ASN A 405 -2.05 -20.91 8.88
C ASN A 405 -2.84 -19.60 9.19
N ALA A 406 -4.15 -19.60 8.91
CA ALA A 406 -5.05 -18.46 9.02
C ALA A 406 -6.45 -18.96 9.39
N PRO A 407 -6.75 -19.08 10.69
CA PRO A 407 -8.01 -19.66 11.15
C PRO A 407 -9.21 -18.73 10.88
N GLY A 408 -10.36 -19.34 10.61
CA GLY A 408 -11.62 -18.58 10.46
C GLY A 408 -11.67 -17.69 9.23
N THR A 409 -10.83 -17.89 8.23
CA THR A 409 -10.87 -17.12 6.98
C THR A 409 -12.10 -17.49 6.14
N GLU A 410 -12.81 -16.49 5.63
CA GLU A 410 -13.96 -16.66 4.75
C GLU A 410 -13.64 -16.15 3.35
N LEU A 411 -13.90 -16.99 2.34
CA LEU A 411 -13.74 -16.69 0.92
C LEU A 411 -15.12 -16.69 0.28
N HIS A 412 -15.67 -15.52 0.01
CA HIS A 412 -17.06 -15.38 -0.41
C HIS A 412 -17.19 -14.57 -1.70
N GLY A 413 -17.94 -15.07 -2.67
CA GLY A 413 -18.33 -14.30 -3.86
C GLY A 413 -17.18 -13.88 -4.79
N ASN A 414 -15.95 -14.37 -4.62
CA ASN A 414 -14.84 -13.94 -5.46
C ASN A 414 -14.95 -14.53 -6.87
N TYR A 415 -14.61 -13.72 -7.89
CA TYR A 415 -14.51 -14.15 -9.28
C TYR A 415 -13.04 -14.36 -9.66
N ILE A 416 -12.68 -15.60 -10.05
CA ILE A 416 -11.29 -15.96 -10.31
C ILE A 416 -11.18 -16.60 -11.69
N THR A 417 -10.24 -16.11 -12.50
CA THR A 417 -10.03 -16.57 -13.88
C THR A 417 -8.54 -16.59 -14.26
N GLY A 418 -8.18 -17.26 -15.35
CA GLY A 418 -6.85 -17.22 -15.95
C GLY A 418 -5.86 -18.23 -15.35
N GLY A 419 -4.57 -17.87 -15.40
CA GLY A 419 -3.46 -18.73 -14.97
C GLY A 419 -3.07 -19.79 -15.97
N THR A 420 -1.96 -20.48 -15.66
CA THR A 420 -1.37 -21.57 -16.46
C THR A 420 -1.24 -22.85 -15.63
N ASP A 421 -0.73 -23.93 -16.20
CA ASP A 421 -0.47 -25.19 -15.51
C ASP A 421 0.29 -24.95 -14.18
N GLY A 422 -0.31 -25.31 -13.06
CA GLY A 422 0.23 -25.09 -11.71
C GLY A 422 -0.36 -23.89 -10.96
N PHE A 423 -1.15 -23.06 -11.62
CA PHE A 423 -2.03 -22.10 -10.94
C PHE A 423 -3.23 -22.79 -10.31
N TRP A 424 -3.64 -22.34 -9.14
CA TRP A 424 -4.87 -22.75 -8.47
C TRP A 424 -5.70 -21.51 -8.12
N ALA A 425 -6.97 -21.54 -8.49
CA ALA A 425 -7.84 -20.39 -8.17
C ALA A 425 -7.92 -20.17 -6.66
N ILE A 426 -8.14 -21.22 -5.88
CA ILE A 426 -8.07 -21.20 -4.41
C ILE A 426 -7.13 -22.29 -3.94
N ARG A 427 -6.21 -21.97 -3.04
CA ARG A 427 -5.30 -22.93 -2.45
C ARG A 427 -5.24 -22.81 -0.94
N LEU A 428 -5.46 -23.92 -0.24
CA LEU A 428 -5.26 -24.05 1.20
C LEU A 428 -4.06 -24.95 1.45
N SER A 429 -3.08 -24.50 2.23
CA SER A 429 -1.86 -25.26 2.47
C SER A 429 -1.28 -25.01 3.86
N GLU A 430 -0.43 -25.92 4.31
CA GLU A 430 0.37 -25.76 5.53
C GLU A 430 1.29 -24.54 5.39
N ASP A 431 1.37 -23.73 6.42
CA ASP A 431 2.49 -22.82 6.61
C ASP A 431 3.59 -23.53 7.41
N ARG A 432 4.77 -23.64 6.82
CA ARG A 432 5.93 -24.23 7.48
C ARG A 432 6.69 -23.27 8.36
N GLY A 433 6.27 -22.02 8.35
CA GLY A 433 6.91 -20.94 9.09
C GLY A 433 8.25 -20.50 8.52
N THR A 434 8.70 -19.37 8.99
CA THR A 434 10.03 -18.83 8.72
C THR A 434 10.68 -18.49 10.07
N ASP A 435 11.86 -19.01 10.34
CA ASP A 435 12.57 -18.79 11.62
C ASP A 435 11.76 -19.19 12.87
N GLY A 436 10.92 -20.23 12.76
CA GLY A 436 10.09 -20.72 13.86
C GLY A 436 8.80 -19.95 14.10
N ARG A 437 8.38 -19.12 13.14
CA ARG A 437 7.13 -18.35 13.18
C ARG A 437 6.13 -18.88 12.17
N GLY A 438 4.86 -18.65 12.43
CA GLY A 438 3.77 -18.88 11.49
C GLY A 438 3.51 -20.34 11.12
N THR A 439 4.12 -21.31 11.80
CA THR A 439 3.85 -22.74 11.56
C THR A 439 2.41 -23.07 11.91
N GLY A 440 1.73 -23.77 11.00
CA GLY A 440 0.38 -24.26 11.25
C GLY A 440 -0.38 -24.57 9.98
N ILE A 441 -1.64 -24.93 10.17
CA ILE A 441 -2.56 -25.29 9.10
C ILE A 441 -3.78 -24.37 9.13
N PRO A 442 -4.43 -24.12 7.99
CA PRO A 442 -5.69 -23.40 7.97
C PRO A 442 -6.79 -24.21 8.68
N SER A 443 -7.65 -23.53 9.43
CA SER A 443 -8.76 -24.18 10.16
C SER A 443 -10.01 -23.31 10.17
N GLY A 444 -11.19 -23.92 10.17
CA GLY A 444 -12.46 -23.20 10.18
C GLY A 444 -12.68 -22.34 8.93
N ILE A 445 -12.22 -22.78 7.76
CA ILE A 445 -12.28 -22.00 6.52
C ILE A 445 -13.62 -22.24 5.82
N ARG A 446 -14.25 -21.14 5.40
CA ARG A 446 -15.45 -21.17 4.55
C ARG A 446 -15.12 -20.71 3.13
N ILE A 447 -15.51 -21.48 2.13
CA ILE A 447 -15.34 -21.18 0.71
C ILE A 447 -16.72 -21.26 0.08
N GLU A 448 -17.35 -20.10 -0.14
CA GLU A 448 -18.76 -20.02 -0.47
C GLU A 448 -19.03 -19.07 -1.62
N TYR A 449 -19.90 -19.46 -2.53
CA TYR A 449 -20.39 -18.63 -3.64
C TYR A 449 -19.31 -18.07 -4.60
N ASN A 450 -18.09 -18.60 -4.56
CA ASN A 450 -17.04 -18.14 -5.48
C ASN A 450 -17.30 -18.65 -6.90
N VAL A 451 -16.94 -17.86 -7.88
CA VAL A 451 -17.06 -18.18 -9.30
C VAL A 451 -15.66 -18.36 -9.89
N ILE A 452 -15.33 -19.59 -10.25
CA ILE A 452 -14.06 -19.97 -10.87
C ILE A 452 -14.35 -20.37 -12.32
N ARG A 453 -13.94 -19.53 -13.27
CA ARG A 453 -14.17 -19.78 -14.70
C ARG A 453 -12.92 -19.59 -15.51
N GLN A 454 -12.70 -20.47 -16.51
CA GLN A 454 -11.53 -20.40 -17.38
C GLN A 454 -10.20 -20.33 -16.60
N ALA A 455 -10.20 -20.87 -15.40
CA ALA A 455 -8.98 -21.01 -14.58
C ALA A 455 -8.29 -22.33 -14.90
N ALA A 456 -6.94 -22.35 -14.82
CA ALA A 456 -6.18 -23.57 -15.10
C ALA A 456 -6.53 -24.70 -14.13
N ASN A 457 -6.71 -24.40 -12.84
CA ASN A 457 -7.21 -25.34 -11.84
C ASN A 457 -8.14 -24.61 -10.85
N GLY A 458 -9.02 -25.35 -10.20
CA GLY A 458 -10.04 -24.83 -9.30
C GLY A 458 -9.56 -24.65 -7.86
N ILE A 459 -10.09 -25.48 -6.96
CA ILE A 459 -9.80 -25.42 -5.51
C ILE A 459 -8.87 -26.56 -5.13
N ARG A 460 -7.83 -26.27 -4.37
CA ARG A 460 -6.89 -27.24 -3.83
C ARG A 460 -6.74 -27.11 -2.32
N ILE A 461 -6.96 -28.21 -1.62
CA ILE A 461 -6.82 -28.30 -0.16
C ILE A 461 -5.71 -29.32 0.13
N ASP A 462 -4.52 -28.82 0.48
CA ASP A 462 -3.33 -29.65 0.78
C ASP A 462 -3.18 -29.96 2.27
N ALA A 463 -3.69 -29.09 3.15
CA ALA A 463 -3.60 -29.24 4.60
C ALA A 463 -4.70 -28.45 5.29
N GLY A 464 -5.07 -28.83 6.50
CA GLY A 464 -5.98 -28.11 7.37
C GLY A 464 -7.13 -28.97 7.92
N GLU A 465 -8.05 -28.31 8.60
CA GLU A 465 -9.20 -28.96 9.25
C GLU A 465 -10.40 -28.00 9.30
N ASP A 466 -11.60 -28.58 9.45
CA ASP A 466 -12.86 -27.85 9.59
C ASP A 466 -13.14 -26.92 8.40
N PHE A 467 -13.36 -27.54 7.24
CA PHE A 467 -13.65 -26.82 5.99
C PHE A 467 -15.12 -26.94 5.60
N SER A 468 -15.68 -25.81 5.10
CA SER A 468 -16.96 -25.78 4.40
C SER A 468 -16.74 -25.25 2.97
N VAL A 469 -17.20 -26.00 1.98
CA VAL A 469 -17.14 -25.64 0.54
C VAL A 469 -18.53 -25.73 -0.04
N VAL A 470 -19.20 -24.58 -0.21
CA VAL A 470 -20.64 -24.52 -0.51
C VAL A 470 -20.93 -23.59 -1.68
N GLU A 471 -21.80 -24.00 -2.59
CA GLU A 471 -22.39 -23.16 -3.65
C GLU A 471 -21.35 -22.46 -4.55
N ASN A 472 -20.14 -23.04 -4.72
CA ASN A 472 -19.14 -22.47 -5.62
C ASN A 472 -19.40 -22.94 -7.06
N VAL A 473 -19.28 -22.05 -8.02
CA VAL A 473 -19.32 -22.39 -9.45
C VAL A 473 -17.90 -22.62 -9.95
N ILE A 474 -17.58 -23.88 -10.33
CA ILE A 474 -16.26 -24.25 -10.84
C ILE A 474 -16.45 -24.77 -12.27
N ASP A 475 -16.15 -23.93 -13.27
CA ASP A 475 -16.33 -24.27 -14.67
C ASP A 475 -15.00 -24.66 -15.33
N GLY A 476 -14.91 -25.93 -15.75
CA GLY A 476 -13.75 -26.49 -16.45
C GLY A 476 -12.51 -26.76 -15.57
N ALA A 477 -12.65 -26.68 -14.26
CA ALA A 477 -11.56 -26.92 -13.30
C ALA A 477 -11.99 -27.93 -12.23
N GLU A 478 -11.05 -28.39 -11.39
CA GLU A 478 -11.29 -29.46 -10.40
C GLU A 478 -11.23 -28.93 -8.95
N LEU A 479 -11.97 -29.62 -8.07
CA LEU A 479 -11.75 -29.58 -6.62
C LEU A 479 -10.84 -30.75 -6.25
N ARG A 480 -9.69 -30.47 -5.66
CA ARG A 480 -8.73 -31.47 -5.19
C ARG A 480 -8.50 -31.37 -3.69
N VAL A 481 -8.80 -32.43 -2.98
CA VAL A 481 -8.60 -32.54 -1.52
C VAL A 481 -7.58 -33.63 -1.25
N ALA A 482 -6.59 -33.35 -0.40
CA ALA A 482 -5.59 -34.32 -0.02
C ALA A 482 -6.20 -35.44 0.86
N ASP A 483 -5.57 -36.63 0.85
CA ASP A 483 -6.05 -37.79 1.61
C ASP A 483 -6.14 -37.46 3.12
N GLY A 484 -7.24 -37.87 3.75
CA GLY A 484 -7.48 -37.70 5.18
C GLY A 484 -8.02 -36.36 5.63
N ILE A 485 -8.29 -35.42 4.68
CA ILE A 485 -8.94 -34.15 4.98
C ILE A 485 -10.44 -34.29 4.75
N GLU A 486 -11.22 -33.99 5.78
CA GLU A 486 -12.68 -33.91 5.70
C GLU A 486 -13.16 -32.53 5.29
N VAL A 487 -14.05 -32.49 4.30
CA VAL A 487 -14.70 -31.26 3.84
C VAL A 487 -16.19 -31.43 4.00
N SER A 488 -16.83 -30.59 4.79
CA SER A 488 -18.27 -30.57 4.95
C SER A 488 -18.96 -29.82 3.80
N HIS A 489 -20.15 -30.27 3.42
CA HIS A 489 -21.06 -29.58 2.50
C HIS A 489 -20.46 -29.24 1.11
N ILE A 490 -19.86 -30.20 0.42
CA ILE A 490 -19.55 -30.07 -1.00
C ILE A 490 -20.88 -30.10 -1.79
N ARG A 491 -21.28 -28.98 -2.38
CA ARG A 491 -22.41 -28.85 -3.29
C ARG A 491 -22.00 -28.04 -4.50
#